data_b8d5ce6918319d740b65af9139c7aec3
#
_entry.id   b8d5ce6918319d740b65af9139c7aec3
#
_cell.length_a   1.000
_cell.length_b   1.000
_cell.length_c   1.000
_cell.angle_alpha   90.00
_cell.angle_beta   90.00
_cell.angle_gamma   90.00
#
_symmetry.space_group_name_H-M   'P 1'
#
loop_
_entity.id
_entity.type
_entity.pdbx_description
1 polymer ?
#
loop_
_entity_poly.entity_id
_entity_poly.type
_entity_poly.pdbx_seq_one_letter_code
_entity_poly.pdbx_strand_id
1 'polypeptide(L)'
;MTINSNTQSFTSLNGAIKVTQISQLDSSSTTQTKKLTDSVSVNISSNSEALKEETVIQARNGYVNLEQEAAIKKMREYYLNEVEVNNQFENPYNHIFDKYNNTSSPYYIEGLTKAERDAAYTNEIRFQNQGEKNGNYMLADDPIFKSMGSVSGGVIETAERKAYDREKVNSKFQSLLDKYNISIPQDTKLSFTIDPNTLKATVSGTTDSALAKSVEDVINTADNAKQLFLHIMSSRSDDSTQYNGASGSKFNLTQNIKNVTGYNLKDLEIKDGKFVTEDGTDVFEIYTKKINENPKLSDFTKQMTLGSDGAELAKLAKNGFDSVPDLVLS
;
A
#
# COMPACT_ATOMS: atom_id res chain seq x y z
N MET A 1 -3.08 36.03 16.31
CA MET A 1 -2.71 34.61 16.32
C MET A 1 -2.38 34.26 14.88
N THR A 2 -1.12 34.27 14.54
CA THR A 2 -0.65 34.03 13.17
C THR A 2 -0.34 32.55 13.06
N ILE A 3 -1.16 31.82 12.30
CA ILE A 3 -0.91 30.43 11.97
C ILE A 3 0.15 30.42 10.88
N ASN A 4 1.38 30.09 11.24
CA ASN A 4 2.42 29.76 10.28
C ASN A 4 2.06 28.42 9.64
N SER A 5 1.42 28.46 8.49
CA SER A 5 1.29 27.32 7.61
C SER A 5 2.67 27.00 7.02
N ASN A 6 3.41 26.12 7.67
CA ASN A 6 4.54 25.45 7.04
C ASN A 6 3.99 24.56 5.92
N THR A 7 3.80 25.16 4.76
CA THR A 7 3.53 24.42 3.53
C THR A 7 4.84 23.71 3.16
N GLN A 8 5.02 22.51 3.65
CA GLN A 8 6.01 21.61 3.07
C GLN A 8 5.51 21.28 1.66
N SER A 9 6.11 21.90 0.67
CA SER A 9 5.94 21.50 -0.71
C SER A 9 6.56 20.13 -0.89
N PHE A 10 5.74 19.09 -0.73
CA PHE A 10 6.08 17.74 -1.16
C PHE A 10 6.10 17.77 -2.69
N THR A 11 7.29 17.92 -3.25
CA THR A 11 7.47 17.64 -4.67
C THR A 11 7.08 16.19 -4.86
N SER A 12 6.03 15.96 -5.66
CA SER A 12 5.63 14.63 -6.10
C SER A 12 6.88 13.88 -6.55
N LEU A 13 6.96 12.60 -6.18
CA LEU A 13 7.92 11.67 -6.74
C LEU A 13 7.61 11.51 -8.24
N ASN A 14 8.03 12.47 -9.03
CA ASN A 14 8.17 12.29 -10.48
C ASN A 14 9.43 11.45 -10.69
N GLY A 15 9.38 10.16 -10.39
CA GLY A 15 10.50 9.24 -10.57
C GLY A 15 11.85 9.66 -9.98
N ALA A 16 11.93 10.82 -9.35
CA ALA A 16 13.14 11.33 -8.75
C ALA A 16 13.05 11.20 -7.22
N ILE A 17 13.87 10.38 -6.64
CA ILE A 17 14.08 10.38 -5.20
C ILE A 17 14.91 11.62 -4.88
N LYS A 18 14.24 12.66 -4.43
CA LYS A 18 14.91 13.80 -3.82
C LYS A 18 15.23 13.41 -2.39
N VAL A 19 16.48 13.15 -2.10
CA VAL A 19 16.95 13.13 -0.72
C VAL A 19 16.84 14.56 -0.19
N THR A 20 15.69 14.91 0.38
CA THR A 20 15.49 16.21 1.01
C THR A 20 15.99 16.09 2.42
N GLN A 21 17.05 16.81 2.73
CA GLN A 21 17.41 17.11 4.11
C GLN A 21 16.21 17.77 4.78
N ILE A 22 15.71 17.15 5.84
CA ILE A 22 14.73 17.77 6.73
C ILE A 22 15.51 18.85 7.52
N SER A 23 15.27 20.12 7.18
CA SER A 23 15.70 21.21 8.03
C SER A 23 14.77 21.31 9.24
N GLN A 24 15.28 20.88 10.37
CA GLN A 24 14.99 21.31 11.73
C GLN A 24 13.54 21.57 12.12
N LEU A 25 12.98 20.63 12.89
CA LEU A 25 12.26 21.00 14.11
C LEU A 25 13.29 21.08 15.24
N ASP A 26 13.36 22.22 15.90
CA ASP A 26 14.15 22.44 17.08
C ASP A 26 13.75 21.48 18.19
N SER A 27 14.59 20.51 18.43
CA SER A 27 14.77 19.87 19.73
C SER A 27 16.12 19.22 19.71
N SER A 28 17.05 19.82 20.42
CA SER A 28 18.39 19.42 20.74
C SER A 28 18.64 17.90 20.67
N SER A 29 19.02 17.42 19.51
CA SER A 29 19.94 16.30 19.34
C SER A 29 20.76 16.58 18.10
N THR A 30 22.04 16.77 18.31
CA THR A 30 23.06 17.08 17.31
C THR A 30 23.14 15.92 16.32
N THR A 31 22.30 15.93 15.30
CA THR A 31 22.53 15.11 14.11
C THR A 31 23.42 15.92 13.20
N GLN A 32 24.70 15.56 13.17
CA GLN A 32 25.65 16.13 12.24
C GLN A 32 25.09 15.94 10.82
N THR A 33 24.70 17.03 10.19
CA THR A 33 24.43 17.10 8.76
C THR A 33 25.75 16.77 8.05
N LYS A 34 25.88 15.51 7.62
CA LYS A 34 26.99 15.09 6.79
C LYS A 34 26.82 15.81 5.44
N LYS A 35 27.69 16.80 5.19
CA LYS A 35 27.75 17.49 3.92
C LYS A 35 28.10 16.44 2.85
N LEU A 36 27.18 16.16 1.97
CA LEU A 36 27.40 15.29 0.83
C LEU A 36 28.33 16.02 -0.15
N THR A 37 29.60 15.82 0.01
CA THR A 37 30.64 16.32 -0.91
C THR A 37 31.35 15.13 -1.48
N ASP A 38 31.40 15.08 -2.79
CA ASP A 38 32.11 14.18 -3.68
C ASP A 38 31.45 12.81 -3.95
N SER A 39 31.29 12.54 -5.23
CA SER A 39 30.91 11.23 -5.74
C SER A 39 32.01 10.22 -5.40
N VAL A 40 31.69 9.27 -4.55
CA VAL A 40 32.58 8.15 -4.26
C VAL A 40 32.24 7.04 -5.23
N SER A 41 33.19 6.61 -6.04
CA SER A 41 33.04 5.39 -6.81
C SER A 41 33.11 4.19 -5.86
N VAL A 42 31.99 3.50 -5.67
CA VAL A 42 31.94 2.29 -4.85
C VAL A 42 32.03 1.09 -5.76
N ASN A 43 33.02 0.25 -5.52
CA ASN A 43 33.11 -1.03 -6.20
C ASN A 43 32.19 -2.05 -5.50
N ILE A 44 30.94 -2.14 -5.96
CA ILE A 44 29.94 -3.05 -5.40
C ILE A 44 30.19 -4.50 -5.81
N SER A 45 31.01 -4.72 -6.83
CA SER A 45 31.27 -6.06 -7.39
C SER A 45 31.86 -7.05 -6.38
N SER A 46 32.53 -6.56 -5.34
CA SER A 46 33.10 -7.40 -4.27
C SER A 46 32.08 -7.86 -3.21
N ASN A 47 30.87 -7.29 -3.20
CA ASN A 47 29.85 -7.54 -2.18
C ASN A 47 28.57 -8.17 -2.76
N SER A 48 28.65 -8.83 -3.90
CA SER A 48 27.48 -9.36 -4.59
C SER A 48 26.67 -10.39 -3.77
N GLU A 49 27.29 -11.09 -2.85
CA GLU A 49 26.58 -12.01 -1.94
C GLU A 49 25.85 -11.26 -0.80
N ALA A 50 26.48 -10.25 -0.23
CA ALA A 50 25.86 -9.41 0.78
C ALA A 50 24.69 -8.60 0.21
N LEU A 51 24.76 -8.20 -1.05
CA LEU A 51 23.66 -7.53 -1.75
C LEU A 51 22.43 -8.43 -1.90
N LYS A 52 22.58 -9.74 -2.01
CA LYS A 52 21.46 -10.68 -2.18
C LYS A 52 20.59 -10.81 -0.92
N GLU A 53 21.07 -10.45 0.23
CA GLU A 53 20.36 -10.54 1.51
C GLU A 53 19.61 -9.26 1.89
N GLU A 54 19.80 -8.15 1.15
CA GLU A 54 19.13 -6.89 1.45
C GLU A 54 17.70 -6.85 0.94
N THR A 55 16.75 -6.70 1.82
CA THR A 55 15.33 -6.75 1.49
C THR A 55 14.53 -5.73 2.28
N VAL A 56 14.88 -4.49 2.39
CA VAL A 56 14.12 -3.74 3.39
C VAL A 56 13.67 -2.35 2.97
N ILE A 57 13.37 -2.14 1.71
CA ILE A 57 12.58 -0.96 1.32
C ILE A 57 11.10 -1.34 1.47
N GLN A 58 10.57 -1.28 2.71
CA GLN A 58 9.17 -1.56 2.99
C GLN A 58 8.47 -0.32 3.56
N ALA A 59 7.33 0.01 2.96
CA ALA A 59 6.38 0.96 3.50
C ALA A 59 5.32 0.24 4.36
N ARG A 60 4.46 1.01 4.99
CA ARG A 60 3.27 0.56 5.74
C ARG A 60 3.50 -0.27 7.00
N ASN A 61 4.71 -0.69 7.30
CA ASN A 61 4.97 -1.39 8.54
C ASN A 61 5.04 -0.39 9.70
N GLY A 62 4.03 -0.40 10.53
CA GLY A 62 3.95 0.41 11.74
C GLY A 62 3.44 1.84 11.56
N TYR A 63 2.72 2.13 10.47
CA TYR A 63 1.93 3.37 10.43
C TYR A 63 0.89 3.35 11.56
N VAL A 64 0.89 4.41 12.32
CA VAL A 64 -0.05 4.63 13.44
C VAL A 64 -0.67 6.01 13.29
N ASN A 65 -1.97 6.04 13.15
CA ASN A 65 -2.74 7.28 13.30
C ASN A 65 -3.07 7.46 14.79
N LEU A 66 -2.35 8.38 15.45
CA LEU A 66 -2.45 8.59 16.89
C LEU A 66 -3.85 9.07 17.33
N GLU A 67 -4.53 9.86 16.52
CA GLU A 67 -5.89 10.32 16.81
C GLU A 67 -6.88 9.17 16.73
N GLN A 68 -6.76 8.35 15.70
CA GLN A 68 -7.57 7.14 15.54
C GLN A 68 -7.32 6.14 16.66
N GLU A 69 -6.08 5.93 17.06
CA GLU A 69 -5.73 5.07 18.20
C GLU A 69 -6.31 5.57 19.50
N ALA A 70 -6.23 6.89 19.75
CA ALA A 70 -6.82 7.49 20.93
C ALA A 70 -8.36 7.34 20.96
N ALA A 71 -9.02 7.49 19.80
CA ALA A 71 -10.45 7.29 19.67
C ALA A 71 -10.86 5.83 19.86
N ILE A 72 -10.10 4.89 19.28
CA ILE A 72 -10.30 3.46 19.48
C ILE A 72 -10.18 3.10 20.97
N LYS A 73 -9.17 3.65 21.66
CA LYS A 73 -8.98 3.42 23.09
C LYS A 73 -10.19 3.87 23.90
N LYS A 74 -10.69 5.09 23.67
CA LYS A 74 -11.88 5.62 24.35
C LYS A 74 -13.14 4.82 24.02
N MET A 75 -13.32 4.39 22.79
CA MET A 75 -14.42 3.52 22.38
C MET A 75 -14.36 2.18 23.13
N ARG A 76 -13.17 1.60 23.27
CA ARG A 76 -12.97 0.37 24.05
C ARG A 76 -13.34 0.57 25.52
N GLU A 77 -12.87 1.64 26.14
CA GLU A 77 -13.21 1.98 27.52
C GLU A 77 -14.73 2.12 27.68
N TYR A 78 -15.41 2.77 26.74
CA TYR A 78 -16.86 2.88 26.76
C TYR A 78 -17.53 1.50 26.73
N TYR A 79 -17.22 0.65 25.76
CA TYR A 79 -17.87 -0.66 25.65
C TYR A 79 -17.50 -1.61 26.79
N LEU A 80 -16.31 -1.52 27.38
CA LEU A 80 -15.98 -2.29 28.58
C LEU A 80 -16.84 -1.88 29.78
N ASN A 81 -17.08 -0.59 29.97
CA ASN A 81 -18.00 -0.11 30.98
C ASN A 81 -19.44 -0.61 30.69
N GLU A 82 -19.87 -0.62 29.44
CA GLU A 82 -21.16 -1.17 29.06
C GLU A 82 -21.28 -2.67 29.36
N VAL A 83 -20.20 -3.44 29.22
CA VAL A 83 -20.18 -4.86 29.64
C VAL A 83 -20.48 -5.00 31.14
N GLU A 84 -19.91 -4.14 31.99
CA GLU A 84 -20.19 -4.14 33.43
C GLU A 84 -21.64 -3.80 33.71
N VAL A 85 -22.23 -2.83 32.99
CA VAL A 85 -23.64 -2.48 33.07
C VAL A 85 -24.54 -3.63 32.60
N ASN A 86 -24.26 -4.18 31.46
CA ASN A 86 -25.04 -5.27 30.86
C ASN A 86 -25.08 -6.51 31.76
N ASN A 87 -23.97 -6.82 32.44
CA ASN A 87 -23.87 -7.95 33.36
C ASN A 87 -24.72 -7.79 34.65
N GLN A 88 -25.31 -6.62 34.90
CA GLN A 88 -26.26 -6.43 35.99
C GLN A 88 -27.66 -6.92 35.65
N PHE A 89 -27.95 -7.21 34.39
CA PHE A 89 -29.21 -7.72 33.92
C PHE A 89 -29.22 -9.25 33.88
N GLU A 90 -30.36 -9.86 34.08
CA GLU A 90 -30.53 -11.31 34.03
C GLU A 90 -30.05 -11.92 32.72
N ASN A 91 -30.27 -11.20 31.60
CA ASN A 91 -29.74 -11.56 30.28
C ASN A 91 -29.07 -10.35 29.60
N PRO A 92 -27.74 -10.26 29.66
CA PRO A 92 -27.00 -9.17 29.03
C PRO A 92 -27.30 -8.96 27.55
N TYR A 93 -27.47 -10.04 26.82
CA TYR A 93 -27.71 -9.96 25.36
C TYR A 93 -29.11 -9.42 25.05
N ASN A 94 -30.11 -9.74 25.86
CA ASN A 94 -31.45 -9.15 25.73
C ASN A 94 -31.39 -7.65 26.00
N HIS A 95 -30.63 -7.24 27.02
CA HIS A 95 -30.48 -5.83 27.36
C HIS A 95 -29.80 -5.08 26.18
N ILE A 96 -28.71 -5.63 25.59
CA ILE A 96 -28.06 -5.05 24.41
C ILE A 96 -29.04 -5.00 23.23
N PHE A 97 -29.82 -6.06 22.98
CA PHE A 97 -30.84 -6.06 21.95
C PHE A 97 -31.87 -4.96 22.16
N ASP A 98 -32.34 -4.79 23.37
CA ASP A 98 -33.31 -3.77 23.75
C ASP A 98 -32.79 -2.35 23.53
N LYS A 99 -31.50 -2.09 23.78
CA LYS A 99 -30.86 -0.80 23.52
C LYS A 99 -30.90 -0.39 22.04
N TYR A 100 -30.76 -1.33 21.14
CA TYR A 100 -30.58 -1.01 19.73
C TYR A 100 -31.74 -1.44 18.81
N ASN A 101 -32.55 -2.41 19.19
CA ASN A 101 -33.52 -3.01 18.29
C ASN A 101 -34.98 -2.98 18.81
N ASN A 102 -35.19 -2.72 20.08
CA ASN A 102 -36.53 -2.72 20.67
C ASN A 102 -36.99 -1.30 20.97
N THR A 103 -37.69 -0.66 20.03
CA THR A 103 -38.18 0.72 20.19
C THR A 103 -39.16 0.94 21.34
N SER A 104 -39.74 -0.14 21.91
CA SER A 104 -40.64 -0.08 23.07
C SER A 104 -39.90 -0.25 24.40
N SER A 105 -38.60 -0.55 24.34
CA SER A 105 -37.77 -0.70 25.54
C SER A 105 -37.47 0.65 26.21
N PRO A 106 -37.48 0.75 27.53
CA PRO A 106 -37.04 1.96 28.22
C PRO A 106 -35.53 2.23 28.06
N TYR A 107 -34.79 1.25 27.55
CA TYR A 107 -33.34 1.35 27.28
C TYR A 107 -33.05 1.72 25.86
N TYR A 108 -34.05 1.86 24.98
CA TYR A 108 -33.85 2.12 23.58
C TYR A 108 -33.12 3.44 23.33
N ILE A 109 -32.04 3.38 22.55
CA ILE A 109 -31.22 4.55 22.18
C ILE A 109 -31.80 5.17 20.91
N GLU A 110 -32.42 6.34 21.06
CA GLU A 110 -32.97 7.12 19.98
C GLU A 110 -31.90 7.89 19.18
N GLY A 111 -32.25 8.34 17.98
CA GLY A 111 -31.43 9.25 17.17
C GLY A 111 -30.32 8.61 16.35
N LEU A 112 -30.09 7.30 16.49
CA LEU A 112 -29.11 6.60 15.66
C LEU A 112 -29.68 6.26 14.28
N THR A 113 -28.88 6.47 13.23
CA THR A 113 -29.16 5.91 11.90
C THR A 113 -29.08 4.38 11.94
N LYS A 114 -29.62 3.71 10.91
CA LYS A 114 -29.54 2.26 10.81
C LYS A 114 -28.09 1.75 10.86
N ALA A 115 -27.17 2.39 10.11
CA ALA A 115 -25.77 2.01 10.07
C ALA A 115 -25.08 2.17 11.42
N GLU A 116 -25.32 3.29 12.12
CA GLU A 116 -24.79 3.53 13.47
C GLU A 116 -25.31 2.54 14.49
N ARG A 117 -26.57 2.21 14.40
CA ARG A 117 -27.24 1.22 15.25
C ARG A 117 -26.67 -0.18 15.07
N ASP A 118 -26.54 -0.61 13.81
CA ASP A 118 -25.96 -1.92 13.46
C ASP A 118 -24.50 -2.02 13.90
N ALA A 119 -23.74 -0.94 13.78
CA ALA A 119 -22.35 -0.88 14.19
C ALA A 119 -22.21 -0.94 15.72
N ALA A 120 -22.95 -0.11 16.46
CA ALA A 120 -22.93 -0.08 17.90
C ALA A 120 -23.39 -1.42 18.52
N TYR A 121 -24.51 -1.97 18.03
CA TYR A 121 -24.98 -3.29 18.42
C TYR A 121 -23.92 -4.38 18.24
N THR A 122 -23.31 -4.41 17.04
CA THR A 122 -22.29 -5.40 16.71
C THR A 122 -21.06 -5.27 17.59
N ASN A 123 -20.60 -4.04 17.82
CA ASN A 123 -19.43 -3.80 18.67
C ASN A 123 -19.72 -4.17 20.12
N GLU A 124 -20.86 -3.77 20.68
CA GLU A 124 -21.23 -4.09 22.06
C GLU A 124 -21.39 -5.60 22.28
N ILE A 125 -22.02 -6.34 21.35
CA ILE A 125 -22.08 -7.81 21.40
C ILE A 125 -20.68 -8.43 21.36
N ARG A 126 -19.75 -7.87 20.55
CA ARG A 126 -18.37 -8.36 20.51
C ARG A 126 -17.65 -8.17 21.84
N PHE A 127 -17.79 -6.98 22.46
CA PHE A 127 -17.20 -6.72 23.75
C PHE A 127 -17.80 -7.61 24.85
N GLN A 128 -19.10 -7.82 24.81
CA GLN A 128 -19.80 -8.72 25.75
C GLN A 128 -19.28 -10.17 25.64
N ASN A 129 -18.98 -10.64 24.43
CA ASN A 129 -18.51 -12.01 24.20
C ASN A 129 -17.01 -12.21 24.44
N GLN A 130 -16.19 -11.23 24.08
CA GLN A 130 -14.75 -11.44 23.87
C GLN A 130 -13.88 -10.44 24.63
N GLY A 131 -14.48 -9.42 25.27
CA GLY A 131 -13.73 -8.32 25.85
C GLY A 131 -12.83 -7.63 24.82
N GLU A 132 -11.66 -7.17 25.25
CA GLU A 132 -10.70 -6.48 24.37
C GLU A 132 -10.00 -7.35 23.34
N LYS A 133 -10.13 -8.67 23.38
CA LYS A 133 -9.25 -9.61 22.65
C LYS A 133 -9.43 -9.60 21.14
N ASN A 134 -10.49 -9.01 20.61
CA ASN A 134 -10.75 -8.99 19.18
C ASN A 134 -10.67 -7.58 18.60
N GLY A 135 -9.61 -7.29 17.82
CA GLY A 135 -9.35 -5.99 17.20
C GLY A 135 -10.24 -5.61 16.01
N ASN A 136 -11.22 -6.41 15.64
CA ASN A 136 -12.10 -6.13 14.51
C ASN A 136 -13.35 -5.36 14.96
N TYR A 137 -13.28 -4.03 14.92
CA TYR A 137 -14.39 -3.14 15.26
C TYR A 137 -15.02 -2.54 14.01
N MET A 138 -16.31 -2.25 14.06
CA MET A 138 -17.02 -1.48 13.04
C MET A 138 -16.86 0.02 13.34
N LEU A 139 -15.71 0.59 12.97
CA LEU A 139 -15.36 1.96 13.35
C LEU A 139 -16.11 3.03 12.58
N ALA A 140 -16.22 2.88 11.26
CA ALA A 140 -16.70 3.94 10.38
C ALA A 140 -18.12 4.43 10.73
N ASP A 141 -18.97 3.53 11.18
CA ASP A 141 -20.37 3.81 11.52
C ASP A 141 -20.66 3.79 13.03
N ASP A 142 -19.68 3.48 13.85
CA ASP A 142 -19.86 3.46 15.30
C ASP A 142 -20.10 4.88 15.85
N PRO A 143 -21.25 5.15 16.53
CA PRO A 143 -21.59 6.48 17.00
C PRO A 143 -20.66 6.99 18.09
N ILE A 144 -20.10 6.08 18.91
CA ILE A 144 -19.16 6.46 19.97
C ILE A 144 -17.84 6.86 19.36
N PHE A 145 -17.34 6.10 18.38
CA PHE A 145 -16.12 6.44 17.66
C PHE A 145 -16.26 7.76 16.89
N LYS A 146 -17.38 7.95 16.19
CA LYS A 146 -17.69 9.20 15.47
C LYS A 146 -17.76 10.43 16.40
N SER A 147 -18.35 10.27 17.60
CA SER A 147 -18.45 11.35 18.57
C SER A 147 -17.11 11.86 19.08
N MET A 148 -16.04 11.10 18.88
CA MET A 148 -14.68 11.49 19.25
C MET A 148 -13.93 12.26 18.17
N GLY A 149 -14.61 12.57 17.06
CA GLY A 149 -14.06 13.38 15.97
C GLY A 149 -13.07 12.65 15.05
N SER A 150 -12.93 11.32 15.22
CA SER A 150 -12.04 10.53 14.37
C SER A 150 -12.74 10.11 13.10
N VAL A 151 -12.15 10.45 11.96
CA VAL A 151 -12.59 10.00 10.64
C VAL A 151 -11.58 8.98 10.13
N SER A 152 -12.01 7.73 10.06
CA SER A 152 -11.19 6.63 9.52
C SER A 152 -11.29 6.58 8.00
N GLY A 153 -10.16 6.42 7.31
CA GLY A 153 -10.11 6.23 5.85
C GLY A 153 -10.43 7.47 5.02
N GLY A 154 -10.40 8.66 5.62
CA GLY A 154 -10.60 9.93 4.92
C GLY A 154 -9.40 10.32 4.05
N VAL A 155 -9.60 11.36 3.21
CA VAL A 155 -8.55 11.87 2.31
C VAL A 155 -7.31 12.33 3.11
N ILE A 156 -7.52 12.99 4.27
CA ILE A 156 -6.44 13.47 5.14
C ILE A 156 -5.64 12.29 5.69
N GLU A 157 -6.31 11.30 6.28
CA GLU A 157 -5.63 10.10 6.80
C GLU A 157 -4.86 9.37 5.69
N THR A 158 -5.45 9.28 4.50
CA THR A 158 -4.78 8.67 3.34
C THR A 158 -3.53 9.46 2.94
N ALA A 159 -3.59 10.78 2.95
CA ALA A 159 -2.44 11.63 2.65
C ALA A 159 -1.34 11.51 3.71
N GLU A 160 -1.70 11.51 5.00
CA GLU A 160 -0.78 11.31 6.11
C GLU A 160 -0.09 9.95 6.05
N ARG A 161 -0.86 8.88 5.80
CA ARG A 161 -0.31 7.53 5.62
C ARG A 161 0.65 7.46 4.44
N LYS A 162 0.30 8.06 3.30
CA LYS A 162 1.18 8.12 2.14
C LYS A 162 2.47 8.90 2.43
N ALA A 163 2.38 10.00 3.19
CA ALA A 163 3.54 10.78 3.60
C ALA A 163 4.45 9.97 4.53
N TYR A 164 3.88 9.30 5.52
CA TYR A 164 4.59 8.41 6.44
C TYR A 164 5.28 7.26 5.69
N ASP A 165 4.56 6.61 4.77
CA ASP A 165 5.12 5.52 3.98
C ASP A 165 6.29 6.00 3.11
N ARG A 166 6.22 7.21 2.52
CA ARG A 166 7.33 7.81 1.76
C ARG A 166 8.53 8.11 2.65
N GLU A 167 8.31 8.68 3.82
CA GLU A 167 9.37 8.94 4.78
C GLU A 167 10.08 7.65 5.18
N LYS A 168 9.32 6.59 5.45
CA LYS A 168 9.85 5.25 5.75
C LYS A 168 10.70 4.69 4.62
N VAL A 169 10.20 4.76 3.38
CA VAL A 169 10.94 4.27 2.21
C VAL A 169 12.20 5.08 1.98
N ASN A 170 12.11 6.42 2.06
CA ASN A 170 13.27 7.29 1.90
C ASN A 170 14.34 7.03 2.98
N SER A 171 13.93 6.87 4.22
CA SER A 171 14.82 6.57 5.33
C SER A 171 15.51 5.21 5.16
N LYS A 172 14.78 4.19 4.71
CA LYS A 172 15.33 2.87 4.43
C LYS A 172 16.28 2.88 3.23
N PHE A 173 15.91 3.58 2.18
CA PHE A 173 16.76 3.75 1.01
C PHE A 173 18.06 4.47 1.37
N GLN A 174 17.98 5.55 2.16
CA GLN A 174 19.19 6.24 2.64
C GLN A 174 20.08 5.32 3.48
N SER A 175 19.48 4.55 4.40
CA SER A 175 20.22 3.58 5.22
C SER A 175 20.89 2.50 4.36
N LEU A 176 20.26 2.09 3.27
CA LEU A 176 20.82 1.14 2.33
C LEU A 176 22.01 1.74 1.57
N LEU A 177 21.90 2.98 1.08
CA LEU A 177 23.01 3.70 0.45
C LEU A 177 24.19 3.89 1.41
N ASP A 178 23.91 4.29 2.65
CA ASP A 178 24.93 4.48 3.69
C ASP A 178 25.68 3.18 3.98
N LYS A 179 24.99 2.06 4.04
CA LYS A 179 25.58 0.74 4.25
C LYS A 179 26.60 0.37 3.18
N TYR A 180 26.34 0.78 1.93
CA TYR A 180 27.24 0.53 0.81
C TYR A 180 28.16 1.72 0.50
N ASN A 181 28.21 2.71 1.38
CA ASN A 181 29.01 3.93 1.23
C ASN A 181 28.74 4.68 -0.08
N ILE A 182 27.49 4.67 -0.54
CA ILE A 182 27.04 5.41 -1.72
C ILE A 182 26.55 6.77 -1.28
N SER A 183 27.18 7.82 -1.81
CA SER A 183 26.80 9.21 -1.56
C SER A 183 26.22 9.83 -2.83
N ILE A 184 25.00 10.32 -2.75
CA ILE A 184 24.37 11.04 -3.86
C ILE A 184 24.67 12.53 -3.67
N PRO A 185 25.32 13.21 -4.64
CA PRO A 185 25.56 14.66 -4.56
C PRO A 185 24.24 15.44 -4.42
N GLN A 186 24.27 16.53 -3.67
CA GLN A 186 23.07 17.29 -3.24
C GLN A 186 22.19 17.74 -4.41
N ASP A 187 22.78 18.09 -5.55
CA ASP A 187 22.06 18.61 -6.73
C ASP A 187 21.75 17.51 -7.75
N THR A 188 22.06 16.26 -7.43
CA THR A 188 21.81 15.14 -8.32
C THR A 188 20.37 14.66 -8.19
N LYS A 189 19.65 14.66 -9.32
CA LYS A 189 18.31 14.10 -9.42
C LYS A 189 18.42 12.75 -10.11
N LEU A 190 18.16 11.69 -9.38
CA LEU A 190 18.08 10.35 -9.94
C LEU A 190 16.64 10.04 -10.34
N SER A 191 16.50 9.39 -11.47
CA SER A 191 15.23 8.83 -11.94
C SER A 191 15.33 7.31 -12.00
N PHE A 192 14.27 6.66 -11.60
CA PHE A 192 14.19 5.20 -11.57
C PHE A 192 13.13 4.72 -12.53
N THR A 193 13.51 3.88 -13.48
CA THR A 193 12.59 3.19 -14.37
C THR A 193 12.55 1.72 -13.96
N ILE A 194 11.36 1.18 -13.69
CA ILE A 194 11.23 -0.22 -13.29
C ILE A 194 10.56 -0.99 -14.42
N ASP A 195 11.25 -2.00 -14.93
CA ASP A 195 10.70 -2.93 -15.90
C ASP A 195 9.60 -3.78 -15.23
N PRO A 196 8.34 -3.69 -15.69
CA PRO A 196 7.23 -4.39 -15.09
C PRO A 196 7.32 -5.91 -15.23
N ASN A 197 8.09 -6.44 -16.19
CA ASN A 197 8.23 -7.87 -16.41
C ASN A 197 9.28 -8.50 -15.50
N THR A 198 10.39 -7.80 -15.31
CA THR A 198 11.53 -8.29 -14.53
C THR A 198 11.55 -7.75 -13.11
N LEU A 199 10.79 -6.67 -12.84
CA LEU A 199 10.81 -5.88 -11.60
C LEU A 199 12.22 -5.37 -11.27
N LYS A 200 13.02 -5.09 -12.31
CA LYS A 200 14.34 -4.49 -12.17
C LYS A 200 14.28 -3.00 -12.45
N ALA A 201 14.99 -2.25 -11.64
CA ALA A 201 15.15 -0.82 -11.82
C ALA A 201 16.35 -0.51 -12.72
N THR A 202 16.20 0.52 -13.53
CA THR A 202 17.28 1.23 -14.22
C THR A 202 17.37 2.62 -13.64
N VAL A 203 18.58 3.08 -13.36
CA VAL A 203 18.85 4.39 -12.77
C VAL A 203 19.39 5.33 -13.82
N SER A 204 18.84 6.54 -13.89
CA SER A 204 19.23 7.63 -14.81
C SER A 204 19.19 8.98 -14.08
N GLY A 205 19.43 10.08 -14.80
CA GLY A 205 19.35 11.45 -14.25
C GLY A 205 20.67 12.00 -13.72
N THR A 206 21.76 11.24 -13.85
CA THR A 206 23.13 11.72 -13.60
C THR A 206 24.04 11.42 -14.79
N THR A 207 25.07 12.25 -14.97
CA THR A 207 26.16 12.00 -15.93
C THR A 207 27.23 11.08 -15.35
N ASP A 208 27.22 10.85 -14.05
CA ASP A 208 28.10 9.90 -13.37
C ASP A 208 27.53 8.48 -13.53
N SER A 209 28.02 7.78 -14.54
CA SER A 209 27.58 6.41 -14.85
C SER A 209 27.97 5.41 -13.74
N ALA A 210 29.04 5.65 -13.00
CA ALA A 210 29.46 4.79 -11.89
C ALA A 210 28.49 4.94 -10.70
N LEU A 211 28.09 6.18 -10.39
CA LEU A 211 27.07 6.44 -9.38
C LEU A 211 25.74 5.81 -9.76
N ALA A 212 25.28 6.04 -11.01
CA ALA A 212 24.02 5.45 -11.49
C ALA A 212 24.03 3.93 -11.36
N LYS A 213 25.12 3.28 -11.79
CA LYS A 213 25.28 1.83 -11.69
C LYS A 213 25.31 1.33 -10.25
N SER A 214 26.01 2.03 -9.36
CA SER A 214 26.08 1.66 -7.96
C SER A 214 24.73 1.71 -7.28
N VAL A 215 23.96 2.76 -7.54
CA VAL A 215 22.58 2.90 -7.01
C VAL A 215 21.66 1.84 -7.61
N GLU A 216 21.78 1.57 -8.92
CA GLU A 216 21.00 0.55 -9.63
C GLU A 216 21.24 -0.85 -9.03
N ASP A 217 22.51 -1.20 -8.79
CA ASP A 217 22.87 -2.50 -8.22
C ASP A 217 22.26 -2.69 -6.82
N VAL A 218 22.30 -1.65 -5.98
CA VAL A 218 21.69 -1.68 -4.64
C VAL A 218 20.17 -1.81 -4.71
N ILE A 219 19.51 -1.05 -5.60
CA ILE A 219 18.05 -1.15 -5.75
C ILE A 219 17.64 -2.52 -6.29
N ASN A 220 18.42 -3.10 -7.20
CA ASN A 220 18.12 -4.41 -7.78
C ASN A 220 18.52 -5.59 -6.89
N THR A 221 19.03 -5.30 -5.69
CA THR A 221 19.36 -6.33 -4.71
C THR A 221 18.10 -6.91 -4.09
N ALA A 222 18.04 -8.24 -3.98
CA ALA A 222 16.90 -8.96 -3.42
C ALA A 222 15.56 -8.46 -4.02
N ASP A 223 14.59 -8.11 -3.18
CA ASP A 223 13.27 -7.61 -3.60
C ASP A 223 13.12 -6.07 -3.52
N ASN A 224 14.23 -5.31 -3.39
CA ASN A 224 14.15 -3.88 -3.17
C ASN A 224 13.45 -3.13 -4.31
N ALA A 225 13.79 -3.42 -5.56
CA ALA A 225 13.13 -2.80 -6.71
C ALA A 225 11.62 -3.11 -6.75
N LYS A 226 11.24 -4.35 -6.43
CA LYS A 226 9.84 -4.75 -6.31
C LYS A 226 9.12 -4.01 -5.18
N GLN A 227 9.74 -3.87 -4.02
CA GLN A 227 9.17 -3.14 -2.89
C GLN A 227 9.02 -1.65 -3.20
N LEU A 228 10.04 -1.05 -3.84
CA LEU A 228 9.98 0.32 -4.31
C LEU A 228 8.85 0.52 -5.31
N PHE A 229 8.71 -0.39 -6.28
CA PHE A 229 7.61 -0.38 -7.24
C PHE A 229 6.25 -0.41 -6.55
N LEU A 230 6.02 -1.36 -5.63
CA LEU A 230 4.77 -1.49 -4.89
C LEU A 230 4.47 -0.25 -4.05
N HIS A 231 5.51 0.37 -3.47
CA HIS A 231 5.36 1.62 -2.74
C HIS A 231 4.94 2.76 -3.66
N ILE A 232 5.60 2.96 -4.80
CA ILE A 232 5.25 4.00 -5.77
C ILE A 232 3.80 3.80 -6.23
N MET A 233 3.42 2.59 -6.57
CA MET A 233 2.06 2.25 -6.99
C MET A 233 1.00 2.58 -5.92
N SER A 234 1.30 2.34 -4.66
CA SER A 234 0.38 2.60 -3.56
C SER A 234 0.35 4.06 -3.10
N SER A 235 1.43 4.81 -3.34
CA SER A 235 1.58 6.20 -2.90
C SER A 235 1.16 7.22 -3.95
N ARG A 236 0.83 6.78 -5.16
CA ARG A 236 0.36 7.65 -6.24
C ARG A 236 -0.88 8.43 -5.84
N SER A 237 -0.96 9.66 -6.32
CA SER A 237 -2.21 10.43 -6.37
C SER A 237 -2.85 10.27 -7.76
N ASP A 238 -4.15 10.55 -7.86
CA ASP A 238 -4.86 10.56 -9.15
C ASP A 238 -4.30 11.63 -10.10
N ASP A 239 -3.61 12.64 -9.55
CA ASP A 239 -2.90 13.70 -10.29
C ASP A 239 -1.48 13.29 -10.75
N SER A 240 -1.04 12.07 -10.43
CA SER A 240 0.28 11.60 -10.82
C SER A 240 0.32 11.32 -12.32
N THR A 241 1.09 12.14 -13.06
CA THR A 241 1.34 11.95 -14.49
C THR A 241 2.11 10.67 -14.82
N GLN A 242 2.66 10.02 -13.79
CA GLN A 242 3.43 8.78 -13.91
C GLN A 242 2.56 7.53 -13.94
N TYR A 243 1.29 7.64 -13.57
CA TYR A 243 0.38 6.51 -13.57
C TYR A 243 -0.66 6.67 -14.66
N ASN A 244 -0.52 5.82 -15.66
CA ASN A 244 -1.61 5.55 -16.60
C ASN A 244 -2.40 4.33 -16.11
N GLY A 245 -3.68 4.49 -15.82
CA GLY A 245 -4.53 3.41 -15.34
C GLY A 245 -4.54 2.19 -16.26
N ALA A 246 -4.51 2.40 -17.57
CA ALA A 246 -4.45 1.34 -18.56
C ALA A 246 -3.12 0.56 -18.49
N SER A 247 -1.99 1.28 -18.38
CA SER A 247 -0.66 0.65 -18.21
C SER A 247 -0.56 -0.14 -16.91
N GLY A 248 -1.17 0.38 -15.83
CA GLY A 248 -1.25 -0.33 -14.54
C GLY A 248 -2.12 -1.58 -14.61
N SER A 249 -3.25 -1.54 -15.32
CA SER A 249 -4.10 -2.72 -15.53
C SER A 249 -3.39 -3.78 -16.36
N LYS A 250 -2.74 -3.38 -17.47
CA LYS A 250 -1.90 -4.26 -18.28
C LYS A 250 -0.80 -4.93 -17.45
N PHE A 251 -0.10 -4.13 -16.63
CA PHE A 251 0.93 -4.66 -15.75
C PHE A 251 0.37 -5.71 -14.78
N ASN A 252 -0.70 -5.38 -14.05
CA ASN A 252 -1.31 -6.29 -13.07
C ASN A 252 -1.77 -7.60 -13.75
N LEU A 253 -2.44 -7.49 -14.90
CA LEU A 253 -2.86 -8.65 -15.68
C LEU A 253 -1.67 -9.52 -16.08
N THR A 254 -0.59 -8.92 -16.64
CA THR A 254 0.62 -9.64 -17.04
C THR A 254 1.23 -10.37 -15.86
N GLN A 255 1.30 -9.74 -14.69
CA GLN A 255 1.81 -10.37 -13.47
C GLN A 255 0.89 -11.50 -12.98
N ASN A 256 -0.42 -11.31 -12.99
CA ASN A 256 -1.38 -12.33 -12.60
C ASN A 256 -1.26 -13.59 -13.48
N ILE A 257 -1.28 -13.39 -14.79
CA ILE A 257 -1.13 -14.49 -15.75
C ILE A 257 0.21 -15.21 -15.54
N LYS A 258 1.32 -14.45 -15.47
CA LYS A 258 2.66 -15.01 -15.27
C LYS A 258 2.78 -15.82 -13.97
N ASN A 259 2.29 -15.26 -12.85
CA ASN A 259 2.37 -15.92 -11.55
C ASN A 259 1.55 -17.21 -11.47
N VAL A 260 0.42 -17.26 -12.16
CA VAL A 260 -0.48 -18.41 -12.12
C VAL A 260 -0.12 -19.44 -13.19
N THR A 261 0.17 -19.00 -14.41
CA THR A 261 0.38 -19.91 -15.55
C THR A 261 1.85 -20.22 -15.81
N GLY A 262 2.75 -19.30 -15.48
CA GLY A 262 4.17 -19.31 -15.86
C GLY A 262 4.45 -18.61 -17.19
N TYR A 263 3.42 -18.26 -17.96
CA TYR A 263 3.57 -17.60 -19.27
C TYR A 263 3.58 -16.08 -19.12
N ASN A 264 4.46 -15.43 -19.86
CA ASN A 264 4.49 -13.98 -19.97
C ASN A 264 3.71 -13.56 -21.22
N LEU A 265 2.68 -12.74 -21.06
CA LEU A 265 1.82 -12.31 -22.19
C LEU A 265 2.60 -11.68 -23.35
N LYS A 266 3.71 -11.01 -23.04
CA LYS A 266 4.55 -10.37 -24.06
C LYS A 266 5.18 -11.38 -25.04
N ASP A 267 5.43 -12.60 -24.57
CA ASP A 267 6.12 -13.65 -25.33
C ASP A 267 5.13 -14.56 -26.08
N LEU A 268 3.81 -14.31 -25.92
CA LEU A 268 2.75 -15.11 -26.54
C LEU A 268 2.29 -14.50 -27.87
N GLU A 269 1.90 -15.38 -28.78
CA GLU A 269 1.27 -14.98 -30.03
C GLU A 269 -0.22 -14.69 -29.82
N ILE A 270 -0.75 -13.73 -30.57
CA ILE A 270 -2.18 -13.45 -30.61
C ILE A 270 -2.79 -14.11 -31.85
N LYS A 271 -3.65 -15.11 -31.65
CA LYS A 271 -4.41 -15.78 -32.72
C LYS A 271 -5.89 -15.71 -32.40
N ASP A 272 -6.70 -15.36 -33.37
CA ASP A 272 -8.16 -15.29 -33.26
C ASP A 272 -8.64 -14.49 -32.03
N GLY A 273 -7.91 -13.41 -31.68
CA GLY A 273 -8.23 -12.57 -30.52
C GLY A 273 -7.93 -13.20 -29.18
N LYS A 274 -7.02 -14.17 -29.13
CA LYS A 274 -6.58 -14.88 -27.92
C LYS A 274 -5.07 -14.93 -27.84
N PHE A 275 -4.52 -14.84 -26.64
CA PHE A 275 -3.12 -15.14 -26.39
C PHE A 275 -2.91 -16.66 -26.35
N VAL A 276 -2.09 -17.19 -27.20
CA VAL A 276 -1.86 -18.63 -27.32
C VAL A 276 -0.42 -19.00 -27.05
N THR A 277 -0.24 -20.15 -26.44
CA THR A 277 1.04 -20.80 -26.24
C THR A 277 1.58 -21.41 -27.54
N GLU A 278 2.82 -21.86 -27.57
CA GLU A 278 3.44 -22.46 -28.77
C GLU A 278 2.65 -23.65 -29.34
N ASP A 279 1.97 -24.41 -28.48
CA ASP A 279 1.09 -25.53 -28.86
C ASP A 279 -0.32 -25.10 -29.28
N GLY A 280 -0.59 -23.80 -29.29
CA GLY A 280 -1.88 -23.23 -29.69
C GLY A 280 -2.94 -23.18 -28.58
N THR A 281 -2.58 -23.51 -27.33
CA THR A 281 -3.53 -23.47 -26.22
C THR A 281 -3.79 -22.03 -25.77
N ASP A 282 -5.06 -21.68 -25.53
CA ASP A 282 -5.43 -20.37 -25.00
C ASP A 282 -4.91 -20.20 -23.55
N VAL A 283 -4.08 -19.18 -23.31
CA VAL A 283 -3.52 -18.95 -21.98
C VAL A 283 -4.58 -18.63 -20.95
N PHE A 284 -5.73 -18.05 -21.36
CA PHE A 284 -6.82 -17.78 -20.45
C PHE A 284 -7.54 -19.06 -19.99
N GLU A 285 -7.59 -20.10 -20.81
CA GLU A 285 -8.10 -21.41 -20.40
C GLU A 285 -7.21 -22.04 -19.33
N ILE A 286 -5.88 -21.97 -19.51
CA ILE A 286 -4.91 -22.43 -18.51
C ILE A 286 -5.06 -21.64 -17.20
N TYR A 287 -5.17 -20.32 -17.30
CA TYR A 287 -5.37 -19.42 -16.16
C TYR A 287 -6.66 -19.76 -15.40
N THR A 288 -7.77 -19.85 -16.12
CA THR A 288 -9.08 -20.16 -15.56
C THR A 288 -9.07 -21.49 -14.80
N LYS A 289 -8.47 -22.52 -15.40
CA LYS A 289 -8.35 -23.82 -14.75
C LYS A 289 -7.60 -23.72 -13.42
N LYS A 290 -6.41 -23.09 -13.42
CA LYS A 290 -5.59 -22.96 -12.21
C LYS A 290 -6.23 -22.09 -11.12
N ILE A 291 -6.94 -21.03 -11.48
CA ILE A 291 -7.69 -20.21 -10.52
C ILE A 291 -8.83 -21.01 -9.90
N ASN A 292 -9.59 -21.78 -10.70
CA ASN A 292 -10.69 -22.59 -10.20
C ASN A 292 -10.20 -23.73 -9.28
N GLU A 293 -9.06 -24.31 -9.57
CA GLU A 293 -8.43 -25.37 -8.77
C GLU A 293 -7.76 -24.84 -7.48
N ASN A 294 -7.63 -23.51 -7.29
CA ASN A 294 -6.97 -22.95 -6.12
C ASN A 294 -7.90 -23.02 -4.89
N PRO A 295 -7.59 -23.86 -3.88
CA PRO A 295 -8.44 -24.02 -2.69
C PRO A 295 -8.37 -22.84 -1.71
N LYS A 296 -7.42 -21.93 -1.88
CA LYS A 296 -7.26 -20.75 -1.02
C LYS A 296 -8.15 -19.58 -1.44
N LEU A 297 -8.76 -19.65 -2.63
CA LEU A 297 -9.62 -18.59 -3.13
C LEU A 297 -11.09 -18.97 -2.92
N SER A 298 -11.88 -18.02 -2.42
CA SER A 298 -13.34 -18.16 -2.38
C SER A 298 -13.93 -18.13 -3.79
N ASP A 299 -15.11 -18.74 -3.98
CA ASP A 299 -15.80 -18.75 -5.29
C ASP A 299 -16.07 -17.33 -5.78
N PHE A 300 -16.42 -16.41 -4.87
CA PHE A 300 -16.59 -14.99 -5.18
C PHE A 300 -15.27 -14.37 -5.71
N THR A 301 -14.15 -14.63 -5.04
CA THR A 301 -12.84 -14.12 -5.47
C THR A 301 -12.46 -14.68 -6.83
N LYS A 302 -12.66 -15.98 -7.06
CA LYS A 302 -12.40 -16.61 -8.35
C LYS A 302 -13.20 -15.95 -9.47
N GLN A 303 -14.49 -15.77 -9.26
CA GLN A 303 -15.39 -15.16 -10.24
C GLN A 303 -15.01 -13.71 -10.56
N MET A 304 -14.69 -12.91 -9.54
CA MET A 304 -14.26 -11.52 -9.72
C MET A 304 -12.94 -11.42 -10.47
N THR A 305 -11.96 -12.25 -10.09
CA THR A 305 -10.63 -12.29 -10.74
C THR A 305 -10.76 -12.68 -12.21
N LEU A 306 -11.45 -13.78 -12.50
CA LEU A 306 -11.62 -14.27 -13.87
C LEU A 306 -12.42 -13.29 -14.74
N GLY A 307 -13.44 -12.63 -14.17
CA GLY A 307 -14.22 -11.63 -14.88
C GLY A 307 -13.39 -10.40 -15.25
N SER A 308 -12.65 -9.85 -14.30
CA SER A 308 -11.79 -8.69 -14.51
C SER A 308 -10.63 -8.99 -15.46
N ASP A 309 -9.86 -10.03 -15.15
CA ASP A 309 -8.67 -10.38 -15.93
C ASP A 309 -9.03 -10.85 -17.35
N GLY A 310 -10.14 -11.58 -17.49
CA GLY A 310 -10.64 -12.02 -18.80
C GLY A 310 -11.07 -10.87 -19.71
N ALA A 311 -11.76 -9.87 -19.16
CA ALA A 311 -12.18 -8.69 -19.90
C ALA A 311 -10.96 -7.87 -20.39
N GLU A 312 -9.98 -7.67 -19.52
CA GLU A 312 -8.76 -6.92 -19.89
C GLU A 312 -7.88 -7.72 -20.87
N LEU A 313 -7.77 -9.03 -20.70
CA LEU A 313 -7.05 -9.90 -21.64
C LEU A 313 -7.66 -9.87 -23.04
N ALA A 314 -8.99 -9.98 -23.12
CA ALA A 314 -9.72 -9.92 -24.39
C ALA A 314 -9.52 -8.55 -25.09
N LYS A 315 -9.48 -7.46 -24.34
CA LYS A 315 -9.21 -6.12 -24.84
C LYS A 315 -7.78 -5.99 -25.40
N LEU A 316 -6.78 -6.51 -24.69
CA LEU A 316 -5.38 -6.52 -25.16
C LEU A 316 -5.21 -7.42 -26.37
N ALA A 317 -5.84 -8.60 -26.40
CA ALA A 317 -5.78 -9.51 -27.54
C ALA A 317 -6.41 -8.91 -28.80
N LYS A 318 -7.53 -8.17 -28.64
CA LYS A 318 -8.23 -7.50 -29.75
C LYS A 318 -7.43 -6.33 -30.34
N ASN A 319 -6.81 -5.52 -29.48
CA ASN A 319 -6.16 -4.28 -29.90
C ASN A 319 -4.65 -4.43 -30.12
N GLY A 320 -4.08 -5.56 -29.75
CA GLY A 320 -2.64 -5.83 -29.70
C GLY A 320 -2.05 -5.51 -28.33
N PHE A 321 -1.07 -6.30 -27.89
CA PHE A 321 -0.42 -6.13 -26.59
C PHE A 321 0.22 -4.75 -26.42
N ASP A 322 0.84 -4.22 -27.47
CA ASP A 322 1.52 -2.92 -27.47
C ASP A 322 0.57 -1.73 -27.68
N SER A 323 -0.75 -1.97 -27.83
CA SER A 323 -1.75 -0.90 -27.90
C SER A 323 -1.86 -0.10 -26.60
N VAL A 324 -1.46 -0.69 -25.49
CA VAL A 324 -1.34 -0.06 -24.18
C VAL A 324 0.16 0.03 -23.87
N PRO A 325 0.69 1.22 -23.55
CA PRO A 325 2.09 1.37 -23.15
C PRO A 325 2.42 0.52 -21.94
N ASP A 326 3.66 0.06 -21.88
CA ASP A 326 4.16 -0.58 -20.64
C ASP A 326 4.18 0.44 -19.51
N LEU A 327 4.02 -0.04 -18.29
CA LEU A 327 4.11 0.80 -17.11
C LEU A 327 5.58 1.22 -16.95
N VAL A 328 5.83 2.50 -17.15
CA VAL A 328 7.13 3.13 -16.91
C VAL A 328 6.96 4.04 -15.71
N LEU A 329 7.76 3.84 -14.69
CA LEU A 329 7.90 4.73 -13.56
C LEU A 329 9.18 5.53 -13.78
N SER A 330 9.03 6.77 -14.18
CA SER A 330 10.14 7.72 -14.39
C SER A 330 10.11 8.86 -13.39
#